data_556126dcd322df01d2fd00212ac7683e
#
_entry.id   556126dcd322df01d2fd00212ac7683e
#
_cell.length_a   1.000
_cell.length_b   1.000
_cell.length_c   1.000
_cell.angle_alpha   90.00
_cell.angle_beta   90.00
_cell.angle_gamma   90.00
#
_symmetry.space_group_name_H-M   'P 1'
#
loop_
_entity.id
_entity.type
_entity.pdbx_description
1 polymer ?
#
loop_
_entity_poly.entity_id
_entity_poly.type
_entity_poly.pdbx_seq_one_letter_code
_entity_poly.pdbx_strand_id
1 'polypeptide(L)'
;MADKHWAQTDERGSYWGILFVLRAYQYGGHWLMRLVLAPVITYFFLTGKASRRASQQFLRRVHEFAGGESPFTQPPGWRKSWYHFWQFGLHALEKIDAWVGKSPKYTVRNCGDTQFSELEKRPEGGLLVGSHLGNLEVARAMAGKKYSRRLNVLVFTQHAQSFNKALKAVNPKADIDLIQVTDIDMGLAIMLKERIDNGEYVVIVGDRTSVTAPQQSVSHEFLGESAPFALGPWILASVLECPVYFLFCLKNPEDGNYDLYLNFACEQLKLPRKNRQEALQPVLKKYAGQLEQLAIHYPYQWFNFFDFWHKDSQ
;
A
#
# COMPACT_ATOMS: atom_id res chain seq x y z
N MET A 1 15.86 3.94 24.19
CA MET A 1 16.25 4.20 22.79
C MET A 1 14.96 4.43 22.05
N ALA A 2 14.69 5.68 21.65
CA ALA A 2 13.50 6.05 20.89
C ALA A 2 13.49 5.25 19.58
N ASP A 3 12.40 4.53 19.33
CA ASP A 3 12.20 3.86 18.04
C ASP A 3 12.15 4.93 16.96
N LYS A 4 13.08 4.84 16.01
CA LYS A 4 13.13 5.77 14.87
C LYS A 4 11.86 5.64 14.06
N HIS A 5 11.26 6.77 13.68
CA HIS A 5 10.15 6.82 12.74
C HIS A 5 10.50 6.01 11.46
N TRP A 6 9.54 5.25 10.92
CA TRP A 6 9.75 4.33 9.80
C TRP A 6 10.53 4.93 8.60
N ALA A 7 10.42 6.22 8.39
CA ALA A 7 11.08 6.91 7.28
C ALA A 7 12.48 7.47 7.62
N GLN A 8 12.92 7.38 8.86
CA GLN A 8 14.33 7.61 9.23
C GLN A 8 15.17 6.34 9.01
N THR A 9 14.55 5.27 8.52
CA THR A 9 15.27 4.07 8.10
C THR A 9 15.81 4.35 6.69
N ASP A 10 17.11 4.63 6.59
CA ASP A 10 17.80 4.84 5.30
C ASP A 10 17.47 3.69 4.34
N GLU A 11 16.73 4.01 3.27
CA GLU A 11 16.56 3.09 2.16
C GLU A 11 17.91 2.93 1.45
N ARG A 12 18.59 1.83 1.71
CA ARG A 12 19.92 1.49 1.18
C ARG A 12 19.86 1.03 -0.29
N GLY A 13 19.16 1.75 -1.15
CA GLY A 13 19.03 1.43 -2.58
C GLY A 13 19.89 2.33 -3.45
N SER A 14 21.03 1.85 -3.97
CA SER A 14 21.73 2.55 -5.04
C SER A 14 21.11 2.22 -6.40
N TYR A 15 21.13 3.15 -7.36
CA TYR A 15 20.73 2.91 -8.76
C TYR A 15 21.32 1.61 -9.33
N TRP A 16 22.62 1.38 -9.13
CA TRP A 16 23.32 0.19 -9.62
C TRP A 16 22.82 -1.09 -8.94
N GLY A 17 22.49 -1.04 -7.65
CA GLY A 17 21.90 -2.18 -6.94
C GLY A 17 20.53 -2.54 -7.48
N ILE A 18 19.69 -1.55 -7.70
CA ILE A 18 18.33 -1.72 -8.29
C ILE A 18 18.47 -2.31 -9.71
N LEU A 19 19.33 -1.72 -10.55
CA LEU A 19 19.56 -2.17 -11.91
C LEU A 19 20.10 -3.61 -11.96
N PHE A 20 21.03 -3.96 -11.06
CA PHE A 20 21.56 -5.32 -10.94
C PHE A 20 20.45 -6.33 -10.60
N VAL A 21 19.61 -6.03 -9.60
CA VAL A 21 18.49 -6.91 -9.22
C VAL A 21 17.51 -7.09 -10.38
N LEU A 22 17.13 -5.99 -11.06
CA LEU A 22 16.23 -6.04 -12.21
C LEU A 22 16.83 -6.88 -13.37
N ARG A 23 18.12 -6.72 -13.67
CA ARG A 23 18.82 -7.51 -14.70
C ARG A 23 18.98 -8.97 -14.30
N ALA A 24 19.42 -9.25 -13.08
CA ALA A 24 19.51 -10.62 -12.56
C ALA A 24 18.14 -11.33 -12.61
N TYR A 25 17.05 -10.59 -12.34
CA TYR A 25 15.71 -11.11 -12.46
C TYR A 25 15.29 -11.41 -13.90
N GLN A 26 15.66 -10.56 -14.86
CA GLN A 26 15.37 -10.80 -16.29
C GLN A 26 15.99 -12.10 -16.79
N TYR A 27 17.24 -12.38 -16.39
CA TYR A 27 18.00 -13.55 -16.89
C TYR A 27 17.79 -14.82 -16.05
N GLY A 28 17.69 -14.68 -14.73
CA GLY A 28 17.64 -15.82 -13.80
C GLY A 28 16.20 -16.30 -13.46
N GLY A 29 15.20 -15.48 -13.74
CA GLY A 29 13.79 -15.80 -13.49
C GLY A 29 13.42 -15.95 -12.01
N HIS A 30 12.16 -16.31 -11.76
CA HIS A 30 11.58 -16.42 -10.43
C HIS A 30 12.27 -17.41 -9.50
N TRP A 31 12.73 -18.56 -10.04
CA TRP A 31 13.29 -19.62 -9.23
C TRP A 31 14.61 -19.19 -8.58
N LEU A 32 15.53 -18.65 -9.38
CA LEU A 32 16.81 -18.16 -8.88
C LEU A 32 16.63 -17.03 -7.86
N MET A 33 15.72 -16.11 -8.14
CA MET A 33 15.43 -15.00 -7.22
C MET A 33 14.86 -15.47 -5.89
N ARG A 34 14.02 -16.52 -5.87
CA ARG A 34 13.53 -17.11 -4.61
C ARG A 34 14.64 -17.73 -3.78
N LEU A 35 15.62 -18.39 -4.42
CA LEU A 35 16.80 -18.91 -3.73
C LEU A 35 17.64 -17.80 -3.08
N VAL A 36 17.84 -16.69 -3.79
CA VAL A 36 18.56 -15.51 -3.25
C VAL A 36 17.73 -14.80 -2.17
N LEU A 37 16.43 -14.76 -2.33
CA LEU A 37 15.52 -14.07 -1.41
C LEU A 37 15.53 -14.70 0.00
N ALA A 38 15.61 -16.03 0.10
CA ALA A 38 15.53 -16.72 1.38
C ALA A 38 16.63 -16.30 2.37
N PRO A 39 17.94 -16.32 2.03
CA PRO A 39 18.98 -15.84 2.93
C PRO A 39 18.87 -14.33 3.19
N VAL A 40 18.48 -13.52 2.20
CA VAL A 40 18.29 -12.07 2.35
C VAL A 40 17.18 -11.76 3.36
N ILE A 41 16.02 -12.37 3.20
CA ILE A 41 14.89 -12.19 4.15
C ILE A 41 15.26 -12.69 5.53
N THR A 42 15.95 -13.82 5.63
CA THR A 42 16.40 -14.35 6.93
C THR A 42 17.40 -13.41 7.61
N TYR A 43 18.32 -12.82 6.86
CA TYR A 43 19.24 -11.80 7.38
C TYR A 43 18.47 -10.58 7.93
N PHE A 44 17.55 -10.00 7.17
CA PHE A 44 16.75 -8.86 7.63
C PHE A 44 15.85 -9.22 8.81
N PHE A 45 15.28 -10.41 8.85
CA PHE A 45 14.50 -10.90 9.98
C PHE A 45 15.34 -11.02 11.25
N LEU A 46 16.55 -11.55 11.15
CA LEU A 46 17.44 -11.74 12.31
C LEU A 46 18.00 -10.41 12.84
N THR A 47 18.38 -9.50 11.93
CA THR A 47 19.00 -8.21 12.29
C THR A 47 17.98 -7.11 12.59
N GLY A 48 16.76 -7.15 11.99
CA GLY A 48 15.71 -6.17 12.15
C GLY A 48 14.84 -6.35 13.39
N LYS A 49 15.38 -6.11 14.57
CA LYS A 49 14.65 -6.33 15.86
C LYS A 49 13.32 -5.55 15.94
N ALA A 50 13.32 -4.27 15.55
CA ALA A 50 12.12 -3.43 15.60
C ALA A 50 11.04 -3.95 14.62
N SER A 51 11.39 -4.17 13.36
CA SER A 51 10.48 -4.69 12.34
C SER A 51 9.93 -6.08 12.71
N ARG A 52 10.76 -6.95 13.31
CA ARG A 52 10.31 -8.25 13.78
C ARG A 52 9.31 -8.12 14.94
N ARG A 53 9.55 -7.21 15.91
CA ARG A 53 8.60 -6.93 17.00
C ARG A 53 7.28 -6.41 16.47
N ALA A 54 7.31 -5.46 15.54
CA ALA A 54 6.13 -4.91 14.90
C ALA A 54 5.31 -5.99 14.17
N SER A 55 5.98 -6.86 13.40
CA SER A 55 5.33 -8.01 12.76
C SER A 55 4.67 -8.96 13.77
N GLN A 56 5.37 -9.28 14.87
CA GLN A 56 4.82 -10.16 15.91
C GLN A 56 3.65 -9.50 16.64
N GLN A 57 3.73 -8.22 16.96
CA GLN A 57 2.67 -7.44 17.58
C GLN A 57 1.42 -7.44 16.69
N PHE A 58 1.56 -7.12 15.41
CA PHE A 58 0.46 -7.13 14.45
C PHE A 58 -0.22 -8.50 14.37
N LEU A 59 0.54 -9.59 14.14
CA LEU A 59 -0.03 -10.92 14.01
C LEU A 59 -0.73 -11.39 15.29
N ARG A 60 -0.20 -11.04 16.47
CA ARG A 60 -0.86 -11.32 17.77
C ARG A 60 -2.18 -10.56 17.88
N ARG A 61 -2.21 -9.26 17.53
CA ARG A 61 -3.43 -8.46 17.55
C ARG A 61 -4.51 -9.04 16.63
N VAL A 62 -4.12 -9.47 15.43
CA VAL A 62 -5.04 -10.19 14.52
C VAL A 62 -5.63 -11.42 15.22
N HIS A 63 -4.80 -12.21 15.89
CA HIS A 63 -5.24 -13.42 16.59
C HIS A 63 -6.19 -13.10 17.76
N GLU A 64 -5.83 -12.14 18.59
CA GLU A 64 -6.58 -11.75 19.79
C GLU A 64 -7.91 -11.09 19.41
N PHE A 65 -7.89 -10.19 18.44
CA PHE A 65 -9.08 -9.47 18.00
C PHE A 65 -10.07 -10.37 17.27
N ALA A 66 -9.59 -11.24 16.37
CA ALA A 66 -10.46 -12.17 15.63
C ALA A 66 -11.03 -13.31 16.52
N GLY A 67 -10.43 -13.60 17.66
CA GLY A 67 -10.93 -14.61 18.58
C GLY A 67 -11.18 -15.96 17.92
N GLY A 68 -12.41 -16.42 17.93
CA GLY A 68 -12.81 -17.70 17.31
C GLY A 68 -12.68 -17.74 15.78
N GLU A 69 -12.64 -16.60 15.12
CA GLU A 69 -12.45 -16.47 13.65
C GLU A 69 -10.98 -16.25 13.27
N SER A 70 -10.07 -16.41 14.23
CA SER A 70 -8.65 -16.20 13.98
C SER A 70 -8.11 -17.13 12.89
N PRO A 71 -7.30 -16.60 11.94
CA PRO A 71 -6.60 -17.41 10.96
C PRO A 71 -5.48 -18.28 11.57
N PHE A 72 -5.26 -18.14 12.88
CA PHE A 72 -4.24 -18.88 13.61
C PHE A 72 -4.88 -19.77 14.67
N THR A 73 -4.53 -21.04 14.69
CA THR A 73 -4.99 -22.00 15.72
C THR A 73 -4.33 -21.78 17.09
N GLN A 74 -3.20 -21.07 17.12
CA GLN A 74 -2.42 -20.76 18.31
C GLN A 74 -1.80 -19.35 18.15
N PRO A 75 -1.47 -18.65 19.26
CA PRO A 75 -0.82 -17.36 19.20
C PRO A 75 0.42 -17.37 18.27
N PRO A 76 0.49 -16.47 17.28
CA PRO A 76 1.53 -16.50 16.27
C PRO A 76 2.89 -16.13 16.87
N GLY A 77 3.86 -17.05 16.74
CA GLY A 77 5.23 -16.89 17.20
C GLY A 77 6.19 -16.41 16.09
N TRP A 78 7.49 -16.57 16.35
CA TRP A 78 8.56 -16.11 15.46
C TRP A 78 8.51 -16.75 14.06
N ARG A 79 8.06 -18.00 13.92
CA ARG A 79 7.92 -18.69 12.62
C ARG A 79 6.87 -18.02 11.73
N LYS A 80 5.75 -17.59 12.30
CA LYS A 80 4.69 -16.87 11.59
C LYS A 80 5.17 -15.47 11.21
N SER A 81 5.93 -14.81 12.08
CA SER A 81 6.56 -13.52 11.78
C SER A 81 7.62 -13.66 10.67
N TRP A 82 8.47 -14.70 10.66
CA TRP A 82 9.38 -14.97 9.56
C TRP A 82 8.63 -15.20 8.24
N TYR A 83 7.54 -15.96 8.28
CA TYR A 83 6.69 -16.17 7.09
C TYR A 83 6.07 -14.86 6.58
N HIS A 84 5.72 -13.94 7.47
CA HIS A 84 5.25 -12.59 7.09
C HIS A 84 6.34 -11.81 6.33
N PHE A 85 7.60 -11.85 6.78
CA PHE A 85 8.73 -11.27 6.03
C PHE A 85 8.95 -11.98 4.70
N TRP A 86 8.79 -13.30 4.67
CA TRP A 86 8.88 -14.08 3.43
C TRP A 86 7.83 -13.65 2.40
N GLN A 87 6.59 -13.48 2.83
CA GLN A 87 5.51 -12.97 1.96
C GLN A 87 5.79 -11.56 1.44
N PHE A 88 6.35 -10.67 2.25
CA PHE A 88 6.81 -9.36 1.78
C PHE A 88 7.81 -9.49 0.63
N GLY A 89 8.81 -10.36 0.79
CA GLY A 89 9.81 -10.61 -0.25
C GLY A 89 9.21 -11.16 -1.55
N LEU A 90 8.26 -12.11 -1.44
CA LEU A 90 7.56 -12.64 -2.62
C LEU A 90 6.73 -11.56 -3.34
N HIS A 91 6.01 -10.72 -2.60
CA HIS A 91 5.25 -9.61 -3.18
C HIS A 91 6.16 -8.56 -3.83
N ALA A 92 7.36 -8.34 -3.28
CA ALA A 92 8.37 -7.48 -3.91
C ALA A 92 8.84 -8.04 -5.27
N LEU A 93 9.01 -9.36 -5.40
CA LEU A 93 9.33 -9.99 -6.69
C LEU A 93 8.18 -9.85 -7.70
N GLU A 94 6.93 -9.98 -7.26
CA GLU A 94 5.76 -9.80 -8.13
C GLU A 94 5.59 -8.34 -8.59
N LYS A 95 5.98 -7.36 -7.77
CA LYS A 95 6.11 -5.97 -8.22
C LYS A 95 7.11 -5.84 -9.37
N ILE A 96 8.25 -6.51 -9.27
CA ILE A 96 9.27 -6.52 -10.32
C ILE A 96 8.70 -7.10 -11.62
N ASP A 97 7.90 -8.18 -11.57
CA ASP A 97 7.22 -8.72 -12.75
C ASP A 97 6.32 -7.69 -13.43
N ALA A 98 5.50 -7.02 -12.62
CA ALA A 98 4.61 -5.97 -13.10
C ALA A 98 5.40 -4.84 -13.80
N TRP A 99 6.54 -4.44 -13.25
CA TRP A 99 7.39 -3.37 -13.76
C TRP A 99 8.18 -3.76 -15.02
N VAL A 100 8.69 -4.99 -15.07
CA VAL A 100 9.44 -5.50 -16.23
C VAL A 100 8.52 -5.85 -17.40
N GLY A 101 7.21 -5.78 -17.20
CA GLY A 101 6.21 -6.04 -18.24
C GLY A 101 6.04 -7.53 -18.57
N LYS A 102 6.52 -8.44 -17.72
CA LYS A 102 6.22 -9.87 -17.85
C LYS A 102 4.72 -10.08 -17.67
N SER A 103 4.12 -10.88 -18.55
CA SER A 103 2.72 -11.24 -18.39
C SER A 103 2.52 -12.04 -17.11
N PRO A 104 1.67 -11.57 -16.21
CA PRO A 104 1.42 -12.29 -14.97
C PRO A 104 0.76 -13.64 -15.25
N LYS A 105 1.18 -14.64 -14.48
CA LYS A 105 0.56 -15.99 -14.49
C LYS A 105 -0.69 -16.08 -13.61
N TYR A 106 -1.21 -14.95 -13.15
CA TYR A 106 -2.39 -14.86 -12.27
C TYR A 106 -3.48 -14.02 -12.92
N THR A 107 -4.72 -14.27 -12.51
CA THR A 107 -5.89 -13.47 -12.83
C THR A 107 -6.22 -12.52 -11.68
N VAL A 108 -6.96 -11.44 -11.97
CA VAL A 108 -7.50 -10.55 -10.96
C VAL A 108 -9.01 -10.67 -10.96
N ARG A 109 -9.58 -11.04 -9.81
CA ARG A 109 -11.02 -11.14 -9.57
C ARG A 109 -11.50 -9.88 -8.86
N ASN A 110 -12.61 -9.32 -9.29
CA ASN A 110 -13.24 -8.24 -8.55
C ASN A 110 -14.08 -8.81 -7.40
N CYS A 111 -13.75 -8.43 -6.18
CA CYS A 111 -14.42 -8.80 -4.94
C CYS A 111 -15.01 -7.59 -4.20
N GLY A 112 -14.85 -6.37 -4.75
CA GLY A 112 -15.42 -5.14 -4.22
C GLY A 112 -16.85 -4.88 -4.69
N ASP A 113 -17.46 -3.85 -4.17
CA ASP A 113 -18.80 -3.38 -4.55
C ASP A 113 -18.82 -2.62 -5.88
N THR A 114 -17.67 -2.16 -6.34
CA THR A 114 -17.49 -1.38 -7.57
C THR A 114 -16.58 -2.12 -8.56
N GLN A 115 -16.89 -2.05 -9.84
CA GLN A 115 -16.04 -2.60 -10.89
C GLN A 115 -15.24 -1.51 -11.60
N PHE A 116 -14.01 -1.81 -12.04
CA PHE A 116 -13.23 -0.87 -12.84
C PHE A 116 -13.94 -0.45 -14.14
N SER A 117 -14.73 -1.33 -14.74
CA SER A 117 -15.56 -1.01 -15.91
C SER A 117 -16.62 0.06 -15.63
N GLU A 118 -17.02 0.25 -14.38
CA GLU A 118 -17.92 1.33 -13.97
C GLU A 118 -17.18 2.65 -13.87
N LEU A 119 -15.93 2.61 -13.40
CA LEU A 119 -15.06 3.78 -13.38
C LEU A 119 -14.82 4.35 -14.78
N GLU A 120 -14.74 3.50 -15.82
CA GLU A 120 -14.55 3.95 -17.19
C GLU A 120 -15.76 4.71 -17.77
N LYS A 121 -16.95 4.45 -17.23
CA LYS A 121 -18.19 5.11 -17.68
C LYS A 121 -18.38 6.50 -17.06
N ARG A 122 -17.64 6.82 -15.99
CA ARG A 122 -17.74 8.15 -15.38
C ARG A 122 -17.01 9.19 -16.24
N PRO A 123 -17.56 10.40 -16.40
CA PRO A 123 -16.88 11.46 -17.13
C PRO A 123 -15.59 11.91 -16.43
N GLU A 124 -15.61 12.01 -15.13
CA GLU A 124 -14.52 12.38 -14.25
C GLU A 124 -13.81 11.16 -13.67
N GLY A 125 -12.56 11.33 -13.24
CA GLY A 125 -11.82 10.36 -12.48
C GLY A 125 -12.17 10.39 -11.00
N GLY A 126 -11.20 10.02 -10.14
CA GLY A 126 -11.41 10.02 -8.69
C GLY A 126 -10.15 9.68 -7.90
N LEU A 127 -10.31 9.65 -6.59
CA LEU A 127 -9.25 9.29 -5.66
C LEU A 127 -9.42 7.85 -5.18
N LEU A 128 -8.38 7.04 -5.34
CA LEU A 128 -8.31 5.67 -4.85
C LEU A 128 -7.43 5.65 -3.59
N VAL A 129 -8.02 5.42 -2.43
CA VAL A 129 -7.28 5.31 -1.16
C VAL A 129 -6.95 3.86 -0.91
N GLY A 130 -5.67 3.52 -1.09
CA GLY A 130 -5.13 2.18 -0.84
C GLY A 130 -4.45 2.05 0.50
N SER A 131 -3.70 0.96 0.66
CA SER A 131 -2.92 0.67 1.87
C SER A 131 -1.64 -0.12 1.54
N HIS A 132 -0.82 -0.37 2.56
CA HIS A 132 0.30 -1.31 2.46
C HIS A 132 -0.15 -2.78 2.67
N LEU A 133 -1.46 -3.04 2.68
CA LEU A 133 -2.03 -4.38 2.66
C LEU A 133 -2.18 -4.84 1.21
N GLY A 134 -1.45 -5.90 0.85
CA GLY A 134 -1.44 -6.48 -0.49
C GLY A 134 -0.49 -5.79 -1.48
N ASN A 135 -0.86 -5.75 -2.76
CA ASN A 135 0.01 -5.31 -3.85
C ASN A 135 -0.72 -4.40 -4.85
N LEU A 136 -0.73 -3.10 -4.57
CA LEU A 136 -1.35 -2.09 -5.45
C LEU A 136 -0.67 -2.00 -6.84
N GLU A 137 0.62 -2.36 -6.95
CA GLU A 137 1.32 -2.37 -8.23
C GLU A 137 0.78 -3.44 -9.18
N VAL A 138 0.34 -4.57 -8.64
CA VAL A 138 -0.35 -5.59 -9.41
C VAL A 138 -1.70 -5.06 -9.91
N ALA A 139 -2.49 -4.41 -9.04
CA ALA A 139 -3.75 -3.78 -9.44
C ALA A 139 -3.52 -2.77 -10.57
N ARG A 140 -2.51 -1.91 -10.46
CA ARG A 140 -2.14 -0.93 -11.47
C ARG A 140 -1.73 -1.58 -12.81
N ALA A 141 -0.83 -2.58 -12.76
CA ALA A 141 -0.36 -3.26 -13.97
C ALA A 141 -1.49 -3.99 -14.71
N MET A 142 -2.47 -4.51 -13.99
CA MET A 142 -3.64 -5.16 -14.56
C MET A 142 -4.64 -4.14 -15.11
N ALA A 143 -4.86 -3.04 -14.39
CA ALA A 143 -5.71 -1.96 -14.87
C ALA A 143 -5.18 -1.38 -16.18
N GLY A 144 -3.89 -1.08 -16.28
CA GLY A 144 -3.26 -0.54 -17.49
C GLY A 144 -3.29 -1.47 -18.71
N LYS A 145 -3.53 -2.78 -18.54
CA LYS A 145 -3.71 -3.74 -19.63
C LYS A 145 -5.16 -3.86 -20.11
N LYS A 146 -6.11 -3.64 -19.21
CA LYS A 146 -7.53 -3.94 -19.45
C LYS A 146 -8.37 -2.68 -19.62
N TYR A 147 -7.94 -1.56 -19.03
CA TYR A 147 -8.71 -0.32 -18.97
C TYR A 147 -7.92 0.85 -19.53
N SER A 148 -8.62 1.80 -20.11
CA SER A 148 -8.02 2.97 -20.78
C SER A 148 -7.66 4.11 -19.83
N ARG A 149 -8.21 4.10 -18.62
CA ARG A 149 -8.01 5.17 -17.63
C ARG A 149 -6.63 5.12 -16.98
N ARG A 150 -5.99 6.29 -16.93
CA ARG A 150 -4.65 6.44 -16.33
C ARG A 150 -4.71 6.43 -14.82
N LEU A 151 -3.76 5.72 -14.19
CA LEU A 151 -3.59 5.67 -12.73
C LEU A 151 -2.32 6.41 -12.32
N ASN A 152 -2.46 7.49 -11.57
CA ASN A 152 -1.38 8.32 -11.03
C ASN A 152 -1.10 7.91 -9.59
N VAL A 153 0.03 7.29 -9.30
CA VAL A 153 0.36 6.82 -7.95
C VAL A 153 1.21 7.85 -7.23
N LEU A 154 0.72 8.36 -6.11
CA LEU A 154 1.47 9.25 -5.23
C LEU A 154 2.41 8.45 -4.34
N VAL A 155 3.70 8.75 -4.39
CA VAL A 155 4.74 8.08 -3.59
C VAL A 155 5.55 9.09 -2.78
N PHE A 156 5.70 8.82 -1.49
CA PHE A 156 6.49 9.61 -0.55
C PHE A 156 7.88 8.98 -0.40
N THR A 157 8.72 9.07 -1.44
CA THR A 157 10.09 8.56 -1.38
C THR A 157 11.05 9.45 -2.15
N GLN A 158 12.23 9.68 -1.56
CA GLN A 158 13.31 10.44 -2.21
C GLN A 158 14.00 9.62 -3.32
N HIS A 159 13.79 8.31 -3.37
CA HIS A 159 14.46 7.40 -4.32
C HIS A 159 13.61 7.06 -5.56
N ALA A 160 12.40 7.61 -5.68
CA ALA A 160 11.52 7.37 -6.83
C ALA A 160 12.22 7.70 -8.17
N GLN A 161 13.05 8.72 -8.24
CA GLN A 161 13.76 9.10 -9.46
C GLN A 161 14.80 8.05 -9.89
N SER A 162 15.60 7.54 -8.93
CA SER A 162 16.60 6.49 -9.22
C SER A 162 15.93 5.20 -9.64
N PHE A 163 14.83 4.86 -8.99
CA PHE A 163 14.00 3.71 -9.33
C PHE A 163 13.39 3.85 -10.73
N ASN A 164 12.74 4.98 -11.03
CA ASN A 164 12.14 5.25 -12.34
C ASN A 164 13.20 5.20 -13.46
N LYS A 165 14.40 5.74 -13.23
CA LYS A 165 15.52 5.67 -14.18
C LYS A 165 15.98 4.23 -14.43
N ALA A 166 16.14 3.42 -13.37
CA ALA A 166 16.53 2.01 -13.49
C ALA A 166 15.45 1.20 -14.20
N LEU A 167 14.18 1.46 -13.91
CA LEU A 167 13.06 0.77 -14.51
C LEU A 167 12.93 1.09 -16.01
N LYS A 168 13.04 2.36 -16.41
CA LYS A 168 13.05 2.76 -17.84
C LYS A 168 14.20 2.14 -18.62
N ALA A 169 15.37 1.91 -17.97
CA ALA A 169 16.51 1.23 -18.59
C ALA A 169 16.24 -0.26 -18.89
N VAL A 170 15.33 -0.89 -18.15
CA VAL A 170 14.97 -2.31 -18.26
C VAL A 170 13.68 -2.51 -19.07
N ASN A 171 12.72 -1.61 -18.93
CA ASN A 171 11.47 -1.60 -19.65
C ASN A 171 11.14 -0.18 -20.12
N PRO A 172 11.57 0.21 -21.35
CA PRO A 172 11.28 1.55 -21.90
C PRO A 172 9.79 1.87 -22.05
N LYS A 173 8.94 0.82 -22.12
CA LYS A 173 7.47 0.94 -22.23
C LYS A 173 6.79 0.98 -20.86
N ALA A 174 7.54 0.95 -19.76
CA ALA A 174 6.96 1.11 -18.42
C ALA A 174 6.45 2.54 -18.26
N ASP A 175 5.17 2.74 -18.54
CA ASP A 175 4.47 4.00 -18.29
C ASP A 175 4.02 4.01 -16.84
N ILE A 176 4.97 4.33 -15.96
CA ILE A 176 4.72 4.43 -14.52
C ILE A 176 4.74 5.91 -14.18
N ASP A 177 3.56 6.49 -14.09
CA ASP A 177 3.39 7.83 -13.55
C ASP A 177 3.41 7.77 -12.01
N LEU A 178 4.60 7.52 -11.47
CA LEU A 178 4.86 7.76 -10.06
C LEU A 178 5.07 9.26 -9.85
N ILE A 179 4.14 9.89 -9.17
CA ILE A 179 4.26 11.28 -8.77
C ILE A 179 4.96 11.29 -7.41
N GLN A 180 6.21 11.72 -7.41
CA GLN A 180 6.93 11.93 -6.15
C GLN A 180 6.34 13.11 -5.42
N VAL A 181 5.94 12.89 -4.17
CA VAL A 181 5.38 13.91 -3.29
C VAL A 181 6.27 14.04 -2.07
N THR A 182 6.78 15.22 -1.83
CA THR A 182 7.45 15.58 -0.57
C THR A 182 6.44 16.14 0.41
N ASP A 183 5.57 17.02 -0.08
CA ASP A 183 4.47 17.64 0.64
C ASP A 183 3.26 17.78 -0.28
N ILE A 184 2.06 17.75 0.31
CA ILE A 184 0.82 18.03 -0.41
C ILE A 184 0.60 19.55 -0.38
N ASP A 185 1.09 20.23 -1.40
CA ASP A 185 0.92 21.67 -1.58
C ASP A 185 -0.24 22.01 -2.55
N MET A 186 -0.51 23.31 -2.70
CA MET A 186 -1.57 23.81 -3.58
C MET A 186 -1.28 23.50 -5.05
N GLY A 187 -0.02 23.57 -5.49
CA GLY A 187 0.37 23.30 -6.87
C GLY A 187 0.11 21.84 -7.25
N LEU A 188 0.47 20.91 -6.37
CA LEU A 188 0.16 19.49 -6.53
C LEU A 188 -1.35 19.27 -6.58
N ALA A 189 -2.12 19.89 -5.68
CA ALA A 189 -3.58 19.73 -5.65
C ALA A 189 -4.25 20.20 -6.95
N ILE A 190 -3.83 21.33 -7.52
CA ILE A 190 -4.32 21.85 -8.80
C ILE A 190 -3.99 20.86 -9.93
N MET A 191 -2.75 20.40 -10.03
CA MET A 191 -2.34 19.42 -11.05
C MET A 191 -3.15 18.12 -10.95
N LEU A 192 -3.37 17.60 -9.74
CA LEU A 192 -4.14 16.38 -9.53
C LEU A 192 -5.63 16.59 -9.87
N LYS A 193 -6.19 17.76 -9.56
CA LYS A 193 -7.57 18.11 -9.92
C LYS A 193 -7.75 18.12 -11.43
N GLU A 194 -6.85 18.75 -12.18
CA GLU A 194 -6.87 18.75 -13.64
C GLU A 194 -6.85 17.33 -14.23
N ARG A 195 -6.02 16.44 -13.67
CA ARG A 195 -5.98 15.03 -14.09
C ARG A 195 -7.29 14.31 -13.83
N ILE A 196 -7.88 14.51 -12.64
CA ILE A 196 -9.18 13.92 -12.28
C ILE A 196 -10.30 14.43 -13.19
N ASP A 197 -10.33 15.72 -13.50
CA ASP A 197 -11.31 16.32 -14.42
C ASP A 197 -11.17 15.77 -15.85
N ASN A 198 -9.95 15.33 -16.23
CA ASN A 198 -9.68 14.63 -17.49
C ASN A 198 -9.97 13.12 -17.42
N GLY A 199 -10.59 12.63 -16.34
CA GLY A 199 -10.98 11.24 -16.16
C GLY A 199 -9.87 10.31 -15.67
N GLU A 200 -8.75 10.84 -15.18
CA GLU A 200 -7.67 10.03 -14.60
C GLU A 200 -7.94 9.75 -13.12
N TYR A 201 -7.38 8.66 -12.61
CA TYR A 201 -7.48 8.30 -11.19
C TYR A 201 -6.17 8.56 -10.46
N VAL A 202 -6.27 9.04 -9.23
CA VAL A 202 -5.13 9.28 -8.33
C VAL A 202 -5.14 8.21 -7.24
N VAL A 203 -4.01 7.56 -7.00
CA VAL A 203 -3.85 6.52 -5.97
C VAL A 203 -2.97 7.06 -4.85
N ILE A 204 -3.43 6.99 -3.62
CA ILE A 204 -2.68 7.35 -2.41
C ILE A 204 -2.89 6.29 -1.32
N VAL A 205 -1.90 6.03 -0.47
CA VAL A 205 -2.06 5.13 0.66
C VAL A 205 -2.54 5.88 1.90
N GLY A 206 -3.48 5.28 2.65
CA GLY A 206 -4.13 5.90 3.81
C GLY A 206 -3.72 5.33 5.17
N ASP A 207 -2.89 4.29 5.20
CA ASP A 207 -2.54 3.52 6.41
C ASP A 207 -1.18 3.87 7.04
N ARG A 208 -0.50 4.93 6.61
CA ARG A 208 0.75 5.39 7.23
C ARG A 208 0.71 6.88 7.51
N THR A 209 1.11 7.27 8.71
CA THR A 209 1.28 8.67 9.08
C THR A 209 2.43 9.33 8.31
N SER A 210 2.32 10.65 8.09
CA SER A 210 3.38 11.41 7.42
C SER A 210 4.65 11.45 8.27
N VAL A 211 5.80 11.38 7.60
CA VAL A 211 7.12 11.54 8.21
C VAL A 211 7.39 12.96 8.65
N THR A 212 6.99 13.90 7.80
CA THR A 212 7.26 15.33 7.99
C THR A 212 6.27 15.97 8.96
N ALA A 213 5.11 15.36 9.17
CA ALA A 213 4.05 15.86 10.02
C ALA A 213 3.31 14.73 10.76
N PRO A 214 3.97 14.00 11.68
CA PRO A 214 3.34 12.90 12.43
C PRO A 214 2.14 13.36 13.26
N GLN A 215 2.13 14.63 13.71
CA GLN A 215 1.00 15.25 14.40
C GLN A 215 -0.25 15.42 13.51
N GLN A 216 -0.12 15.32 12.17
CA GLN A 216 -1.25 15.32 11.24
C GLN A 216 -1.83 13.91 11.10
N SER A 217 -2.25 13.35 12.23
CA SER A 217 -2.91 12.06 12.32
C SER A 217 -4.24 12.19 13.03
N VAL A 218 -5.10 11.20 12.80
CA VAL A 218 -6.37 11.03 13.50
C VAL A 218 -6.40 9.65 14.10
N SER A 219 -6.72 9.57 15.40
CA SER A 219 -6.83 8.29 16.09
C SER A 219 -8.14 7.60 15.73
N HIS A 220 -8.05 6.31 15.42
CA HIS A 220 -9.19 5.44 15.22
C HIS A 220 -8.88 4.04 15.76
N GLU A 221 -9.91 3.33 16.20
CA GLU A 221 -9.75 1.95 16.66
C GLU A 221 -9.39 1.02 15.49
N PHE A 222 -8.37 0.18 15.68
CA PHE A 222 -7.91 -0.79 14.69
C PHE A 222 -7.33 -2.02 15.42
N LEU A 223 -7.89 -3.19 15.16
CA LEU A 223 -7.57 -4.45 15.83
C LEU A 223 -7.63 -4.32 17.37
N GLY A 224 -8.69 -3.69 17.87
CA GLY A 224 -9.00 -3.56 19.29
C GLY A 224 -8.22 -2.48 20.04
N GLU A 225 -7.38 -1.71 19.38
CA GLU A 225 -6.67 -0.59 20.01
C GLU A 225 -6.65 0.67 19.15
N SER A 226 -6.53 1.83 19.81
CA SER A 226 -6.43 3.11 19.13
C SER A 226 -5.12 3.23 18.37
N ALA A 227 -5.19 3.47 17.07
CA ALA A 227 -4.05 3.63 16.17
C ALA A 227 -4.12 4.96 15.40
N PRO A 228 -2.97 5.58 15.08
CA PRO A 228 -2.93 6.82 14.32
C PRO A 228 -3.03 6.56 12.82
N PHE A 229 -4.03 7.12 12.15
CA PHE A 229 -4.16 7.13 10.70
C PHE A 229 -3.74 8.49 10.13
N ALA A 230 -3.14 8.50 8.94
CA ALA A 230 -2.75 9.73 8.27
C ALA A 230 -3.97 10.61 7.93
N LEU A 231 -3.87 11.90 8.20
CA LEU A 231 -4.89 12.88 7.82
C LEU A 231 -4.71 13.37 6.38
N GLY A 232 -3.48 13.34 5.85
CA GLY A 232 -3.12 13.88 4.53
C GLY A 232 -3.97 13.38 3.37
N PRO A 233 -4.16 12.05 3.17
CA PRO A 233 -5.00 11.50 2.11
C PRO A 233 -6.43 12.01 2.12
N TRP A 234 -7.00 12.22 3.29
CA TRP A 234 -8.37 12.69 3.47
C TRP A 234 -8.51 14.20 3.25
N ILE A 235 -7.49 14.99 3.63
CA ILE A 235 -7.43 16.41 3.28
C ILE A 235 -7.36 16.54 1.76
N LEU A 236 -6.51 15.75 1.10
CA LEU A 236 -6.40 15.74 -0.35
C LEU A 236 -7.74 15.38 -1.00
N ALA A 237 -8.43 14.34 -0.52
CA ALA A 237 -9.75 13.96 -1.00
C ALA A 237 -10.75 15.12 -0.90
N SER A 238 -10.73 15.85 0.21
CA SER A 238 -11.62 17.01 0.42
C SER A 238 -11.29 18.19 -0.48
N VAL A 239 -10.01 18.41 -0.80
CA VAL A 239 -9.57 19.52 -1.69
C VAL A 239 -9.84 19.21 -3.15
N LEU A 240 -9.69 17.94 -3.56
CA LEU A 240 -9.92 17.50 -4.93
C LEU A 240 -11.41 17.46 -5.31
N GLU A 241 -12.32 17.46 -4.33
CA GLU A 241 -13.77 17.47 -4.56
C GLU A 241 -14.22 16.44 -5.61
N CYS A 242 -13.77 15.19 -5.45
CA CYS A 242 -13.97 14.12 -6.41
C CYS A 242 -14.49 12.85 -5.71
N PRO A 243 -15.00 11.86 -6.49
CA PRO A 243 -15.35 10.55 -5.97
C PRO A 243 -14.17 9.86 -5.29
N VAL A 244 -14.42 9.24 -4.14
CA VAL A 244 -13.43 8.51 -3.35
C VAL A 244 -13.79 7.03 -3.30
N TYR A 245 -12.78 6.19 -3.53
CA TYR A 245 -12.90 4.73 -3.45
C TYR A 245 -11.80 4.16 -2.57
N PHE A 246 -12.04 3.02 -1.95
CA PHE A 246 -11.00 2.25 -1.28
C PHE A 246 -10.50 1.16 -2.22
N LEU A 247 -9.19 0.96 -2.25
CA LEU A 247 -8.55 0.02 -3.16
C LEU A 247 -7.60 -0.91 -2.40
N PHE A 248 -7.89 -2.22 -2.44
CA PHE A 248 -7.01 -3.26 -1.93
C PHE A 248 -6.85 -4.35 -3.00
N CYS A 249 -5.63 -4.89 -3.12
CA CYS A 249 -5.33 -5.95 -4.09
C CYS A 249 -4.53 -7.03 -3.39
N LEU A 250 -5.16 -8.15 -3.09
CA LEU A 250 -4.68 -9.18 -2.18
C LEU A 250 -4.48 -10.49 -2.91
N LYS A 251 -3.38 -11.15 -2.65
CA LYS A 251 -3.11 -12.46 -3.23
C LYS A 251 -3.87 -13.53 -2.46
N ASN A 252 -4.73 -14.26 -3.15
CA ASN A 252 -5.45 -15.37 -2.57
C ASN A 252 -4.48 -16.53 -2.29
N PRO A 253 -4.38 -17.02 -1.05
CA PRO A 253 -3.44 -18.08 -0.69
C PRO A 253 -3.82 -19.45 -1.27
N GLU A 254 -5.09 -19.67 -1.64
CA GLU A 254 -5.58 -20.95 -2.12
C GLU A 254 -5.20 -21.21 -3.57
N ASP A 255 -5.33 -20.21 -4.44
CA ASP A 255 -5.13 -20.37 -5.89
C ASP A 255 -4.04 -19.48 -6.48
N GLY A 256 -3.47 -18.55 -5.68
CA GLY A 256 -2.42 -17.64 -6.10
C GLY A 256 -2.87 -16.51 -7.03
N ASN A 257 -4.17 -16.37 -7.30
CA ASN A 257 -4.76 -15.24 -8.01
C ASN A 257 -4.87 -14.02 -7.09
N TYR A 258 -5.28 -12.89 -7.66
CA TYR A 258 -5.48 -11.67 -6.89
C TYR A 258 -6.96 -11.34 -6.75
N ASP A 259 -7.36 -11.05 -5.52
CA ASP A 259 -8.66 -10.52 -5.16
C ASP A 259 -8.56 -9.00 -5.05
N LEU A 260 -9.31 -8.30 -5.89
CA LEU A 260 -9.34 -6.85 -5.97
C LEU A 260 -10.60 -6.35 -5.29
N TYR A 261 -10.42 -5.58 -4.25
CA TYR A 261 -11.50 -4.89 -3.54
C TYR A 261 -11.46 -3.41 -3.92
N LEU A 262 -12.36 -3.02 -4.79
CA LEU A 262 -12.63 -1.64 -5.14
C LEU A 262 -14.00 -1.27 -4.56
N ASN A 263 -14.03 -0.41 -3.56
CA ASN A 263 -15.24 -0.12 -2.81
C ASN A 263 -15.52 1.38 -2.80
N PHE A 264 -16.74 1.77 -3.14
CA PHE A 264 -17.15 3.16 -3.14
C PHE A 264 -17.24 3.71 -1.71
N ALA A 265 -16.58 4.85 -1.47
CA ALA A 265 -16.61 5.52 -0.17
C ALA A 265 -17.62 6.67 -0.12
N CYS A 266 -17.49 7.63 -1.04
CA CYS A 266 -18.39 8.78 -1.16
C CYS A 266 -18.15 9.51 -2.49
N GLU A 267 -19.14 10.28 -2.97
CA GLU A 267 -18.99 11.14 -4.16
C GLU A 267 -18.07 12.34 -3.89
N GLN A 268 -18.13 12.88 -2.70
CA GLN A 268 -17.29 14.00 -2.30
C GLN A 268 -17.07 13.97 -0.79
N LEU A 269 -15.83 14.05 -0.35
CA LEU A 269 -15.51 14.18 1.07
C LEU A 269 -15.47 15.65 1.47
N LYS A 270 -16.33 16.06 2.41
CA LYS A 270 -16.36 17.42 2.95
C LYS A 270 -15.76 17.45 4.35
N LEU A 271 -14.63 18.14 4.51
CA LEU A 271 -13.91 18.29 5.78
C LEU A 271 -13.85 19.77 6.21
N PRO A 272 -14.86 20.29 6.90
CA PRO A 272 -14.86 21.68 7.37
C PRO A 272 -13.72 21.92 8.35
N ARG A 273 -13.05 23.08 8.25
CA ARG A 273 -11.84 23.39 9.05
C ARG A 273 -12.05 23.29 10.56
N LYS A 274 -13.24 23.67 11.06
CA LYS A 274 -13.56 23.67 12.51
C LYS A 274 -13.75 22.26 13.09
N ASN A 275 -14.39 21.33 12.34
CA ASN A 275 -14.78 20.00 12.81
C ASN A 275 -14.18 18.89 11.92
N ARG A 276 -12.96 19.09 11.40
CA ARG A 276 -12.34 18.19 10.42
C ARG A 276 -12.22 16.74 10.91
N GLN A 277 -11.77 16.56 12.14
CA GLN A 277 -11.60 15.21 12.71
C GLN A 277 -12.93 14.50 12.90
N GLU A 278 -13.94 15.19 13.38
CA GLU A 278 -15.29 14.64 13.56
C GLU A 278 -15.93 14.28 12.20
N ALA A 279 -15.84 15.20 11.22
CA ALA A 279 -16.37 14.97 9.87
C ALA A 279 -15.67 13.82 9.15
N LEU A 280 -14.43 13.51 9.49
CA LEU A 280 -13.66 12.41 8.93
C LEU A 280 -14.07 11.04 9.50
N GLN A 281 -14.51 10.96 10.74
CA GLN A 281 -14.76 9.70 11.44
C GLN A 281 -15.63 8.69 10.65
N PRO A 282 -16.74 9.07 9.99
CA PRO A 282 -17.55 8.10 9.25
C PRO A 282 -16.81 7.41 8.10
N VAL A 283 -16.02 8.16 7.33
CA VAL A 283 -15.25 7.63 6.20
C VAL A 283 -14.05 6.83 6.71
N LEU A 284 -13.37 7.33 7.73
CA LEU A 284 -12.24 6.62 8.35
C LEU A 284 -12.68 5.29 8.97
N LYS A 285 -13.85 5.25 9.63
CA LYS A 285 -14.44 4.02 10.17
C LYS A 285 -14.67 2.99 9.08
N LYS A 286 -15.21 3.41 7.92
CA LYS A 286 -15.39 2.51 6.76
C LYS A 286 -14.04 1.98 6.26
N TYR A 287 -13.05 2.86 6.08
CA TYR A 287 -11.72 2.49 5.60
C TYR A 287 -10.99 1.56 6.58
N ALA A 288 -10.92 1.94 7.85
CA ALA A 288 -10.26 1.16 8.89
C ALA A 288 -10.94 -0.21 9.09
N GLY A 289 -12.28 -0.26 9.07
CA GLY A 289 -13.02 -1.51 9.18
C GLY A 289 -12.78 -2.46 8.00
N GLN A 290 -12.70 -1.96 6.77
CA GLN A 290 -12.33 -2.78 5.62
C GLN A 290 -10.88 -3.25 5.70
N LEU A 291 -9.95 -2.36 6.05
CA LEU A 291 -8.54 -2.72 6.26
C LEU A 291 -8.40 -3.81 7.33
N GLU A 292 -9.16 -3.70 8.44
CA GLU A 292 -9.17 -4.65 9.54
C GLU A 292 -9.68 -6.03 9.10
N GLN A 293 -10.83 -6.09 8.46
CA GLN A 293 -11.40 -7.34 7.95
C GLN A 293 -10.45 -8.03 6.98
N LEU A 294 -9.88 -7.27 6.04
CA LEU A 294 -8.93 -7.81 5.06
C LEU A 294 -7.60 -8.21 5.71
N ALA A 295 -7.13 -7.49 6.73
CA ALA A 295 -5.92 -7.84 7.48
C ALA A 295 -6.11 -9.15 8.28
N ILE A 296 -7.32 -9.43 8.79
CA ILE A 296 -7.66 -10.71 9.43
C ILE A 296 -7.66 -11.84 8.39
N HIS A 297 -8.25 -11.62 7.24
CA HIS A 297 -8.36 -12.63 6.18
C HIS A 297 -7.03 -12.92 5.47
N TYR A 298 -6.18 -11.89 5.32
CA TYR A 298 -4.87 -11.93 4.66
C TYR A 298 -3.73 -11.48 5.60
N PRO A 299 -3.52 -12.11 6.77
CA PRO A 299 -2.70 -11.56 7.84
C PRO A 299 -1.22 -11.41 7.49
N TYR A 300 -0.74 -12.11 6.47
CA TYR A 300 0.65 -12.03 6.04
C TYR A 300 0.91 -11.02 4.93
N GLN A 301 -0.08 -10.19 4.56
CA GLN A 301 0.05 -9.25 3.46
C GLN A 301 0.01 -7.78 3.86
N TRP A 302 -0.10 -7.46 5.18
CA TRP A 302 0.03 -6.08 5.65
C TRP A 302 1.48 -5.76 6.00
N PHE A 303 2.17 -5.11 5.06
CA PHE A 303 3.63 -4.90 5.13
C PHE A 303 4.03 -3.65 5.92
N ASN A 304 3.43 -3.46 7.10
CA ASN A 304 3.79 -2.45 8.06
C ASN A 304 4.72 -3.05 9.12
N PHE A 305 6.04 -2.92 8.90
CA PHE A 305 7.07 -3.45 9.79
C PHE A 305 7.60 -2.40 10.76
N PHE A 306 6.71 -1.56 11.29
CA PHE A 306 6.96 -0.58 12.35
C PHE A 306 5.83 -0.63 13.38
N ASP A 307 6.02 -0.05 14.56
CA ASP A 307 5.00 0.00 15.60
C ASP A 307 3.87 0.95 15.18
N PHE A 308 2.82 0.38 14.60
CA PHE A 308 1.68 1.14 14.06
C PHE A 308 0.83 1.77 15.17
N TRP A 309 0.81 1.18 16.37
CA TRP A 309 0.04 1.66 17.51
C TRP A 309 0.84 2.58 18.43
N HIS A 310 2.11 2.84 18.09
CA HIS A 310 2.94 3.75 18.88
C HIS A 310 2.32 5.16 18.85
N LYS A 311 1.93 5.63 20.02
CA LYS A 311 1.54 7.03 20.22
C LYS A 311 2.85 7.78 20.48
N ASP A 312 3.26 8.64 19.55
CA ASP A 312 4.30 9.61 19.86
C ASP A 312 3.82 10.35 21.12
N SER A 313 4.62 10.26 22.19
CA SER A 313 4.34 10.93 23.45
C SER A 313 4.17 12.41 23.15
N GLN A 314 2.96 12.93 23.37
CA GLN A 314 2.64 14.35 23.27
C GLN A 314 3.47 15.15 24.25
#